data_0a90fc38545b258bde09c2f4fcb7dc19
#
_entry.id   0a90fc38545b258bde09c2f4fcb7dc19
#
_cell.length_a   1.000
_cell.length_b   1.000
_cell.length_c   1.000
_cell.angle_alpha   90.00
_cell.angle_beta   90.00
_cell.angle_gamma   90.00
#
_symmetry.space_group_name_H-M   'P 1'
#
loop_
_entity.id
_entity.type
_entity.pdbx_description
1 polymer ?
#
loop_
_entity_poly.entity_id
_entity_poly.type
_entity_poly.pdbx_seq_one_letter_code
_entity_poly.pdbx_strand_id
1 'polypeptide(L)'
;LRAIARKVEKKITSELKKMLKNDRAGYEKFFENFGRGLEYGIYTSYGMLKDELAELLLFYSAKEQKLVTLDEYLETMPADQKSIYYAAGDSIDRLAKLPIVNTVLGRGYDVLLCTKDVDEFCFQSMMNYGPEPEKDAGGKDIEGTGPKELKNVASGDLDFATEDEKKEAEAAEKDNEALLEAMKEHLGDAITKV
;
A
#
# COMPACT_ATOMS: atom_id res chain seq x y z
N LEU A 1 12.02 27.72 -21.37
CA LEU A 1 12.22 26.28 -21.31
C LEU A 1 11.28 25.63 -20.28
N ARG A 2 11.24 26.07 -19.00
CA ARG A 2 10.36 25.48 -17.94
C ARG A 2 8.87 25.48 -18.29
N ALA A 3 8.35 26.54 -18.91
CA ALA A 3 6.94 26.60 -19.32
C ALA A 3 6.58 25.61 -20.43
N ILE A 4 7.53 25.35 -21.33
CA ILE A 4 7.37 24.36 -22.40
C ILE A 4 7.39 22.96 -21.79
N ALA A 5 8.35 22.66 -20.92
CA ALA A 5 8.45 21.38 -20.24
C ALA A 5 7.14 21.03 -19.51
N ARG A 6 6.60 21.92 -18.68
CA ARG A 6 5.33 21.71 -17.98
C ARG A 6 4.13 21.46 -18.91
N LYS A 7 4.08 22.11 -20.08
CA LYS A 7 3.00 21.85 -21.07
C LYS A 7 3.15 20.47 -21.68
N VAL A 8 4.38 20.05 -21.98
CA VAL A 8 4.66 18.71 -22.53
C VAL A 8 4.33 17.65 -21.49
N GLU A 9 4.78 17.81 -20.23
CA GLU A 9 4.48 16.91 -19.11
C GLU A 9 2.96 16.72 -18.95
N LYS A 10 2.20 17.81 -18.83
CA LYS A 10 0.73 17.75 -18.72
C LYS A 10 0.08 17.05 -19.91
N LYS A 11 0.59 17.29 -21.13
CA LYS A 11 0.06 16.63 -22.31
C LYS A 11 0.33 15.13 -22.30
N ILE A 12 1.55 14.72 -21.96
CA ILE A 12 1.93 13.31 -21.85
C ILE A 12 1.06 12.62 -20.76
N THR A 13 0.99 13.19 -19.57
CA THR A 13 0.16 12.64 -18.46
C THR A 13 -1.30 12.50 -18.89
N SER A 14 -1.87 13.51 -19.56
CA SER A 14 -3.23 13.44 -20.09
C SER A 14 -3.43 12.32 -21.13
N GLU A 15 -2.49 12.11 -22.02
CA GLU A 15 -2.58 11.02 -23.03
C GLU A 15 -2.40 9.65 -22.37
N LEU A 16 -1.52 9.50 -21.38
CA LEU A 16 -1.37 8.28 -20.60
C LEU A 16 -2.65 7.93 -19.83
N LYS A 17 -3.32 8.90 -19.20
CA LYS A 17 -4.62 8.71 -18.54
C LYS A 17 -5.70 8.25 -19.52
N LYS A 18 -5.72 8.83 -20.73
CA LYS A 18 -6.65 8.39 -21.78
C LYS A 18 -6.35 6.95 -22.23
N MET A 19 -5.09 6.61 -22.39
CA MET A 19 -4.67 5.27 -22.76
C MET A 19 -5.06 4.26 -21.67
N LEU A 20 -4.79 4.56 -20.38
CA LEU A 20 -5.19 3.75 -19.25
C LEU A 20 -6.69 3.46 -19.24
N LYS A 21 -7.51 4.47 -19.57
CA LYS A 21 -8.97 4.36 -19.55
C LYS A 21 -9.54 3.65 -20.79
N ASN A 22 -8.98 3.89 -21.97
CA ASN A 22 -9.60 3.50 -23.23
C ASN A 22 -8.89 2.32 -23.92
N ASP A 23 -7.63 2.02 -23.56
CA ASP A 23 -6.80 0.94 -24.08
C ASP A 23 -5.94 0.33 -22.96
N ARG A 24 -6.59 -0.37 -22.04
CA ARG A 24 -5.93 -0.97 -20.87
C ARG A 24 -4.78 -1.89 -21.28
N ALA A 25 -4.98 -2.75 -22.27
CA ALA A 25 -3.96 -3.69 -22.71
C ALA A 25 -2.73 -2.99 -23.33
N GLY A 26 -2.95 -1.92 -24.10
CA GLY A 26 -1.88 -1.07 -24.59
C GLY A 26 -1.15 -0.35 -23.45
N TYR A 27 -1.89 0.14 -22.47
CA TYR A 27 -1.30 0.81 -21.30
C TYR A 27 -0.45 -0.15 -20.44
N GLU A 28 -0.90 -1.37 -20.22
CA GLU A 28 -0.12 -2.37 -19.47
C GLU A 28 1.22 -2.67 -20.14
N LYS A 29 1.24 -2.80 -21.49
CA LYS A 29 2.49 -2.95 -22.26
C LYS A 29 3.40 -1.72 -22.17
N PHE A 30 2.81 -0.53 -22.18
CA PHE A 30 3.54 0.71 -21.92
C PHE A 30 4.14 0.69 -20.53
N PHE A 31 3.35 0.36 -19.50
CA PHE A 31 3.77 0.35 -18.11
C PHE A 31 4.84 -0.70 -17.84
N GLU A 32 4.77 -1.86 -18.46
CA GLU A 32 5.82 -2.89 -18.38
C GLU A 32 7.20 -2.33 -18.79
N ASN A 33 7.26 -1.49 -19.83
CA ASN A 33 8.51 -0.94 -20.34
C ASN A 33 8.94 0.37 -19.67
N PHE A 34 8.00 1.20 -19.27
CA PHE A 34 8.25 2.57 -18.82
C PHE A 34 7.74 2.89 -17.39
N GLY A 35 6.95 2.02 -16.78
CA GLY A 35 6.34 2.23 -15.47
C GLY A 35 7.36 2.51 -14.37
N ARG A 36 8.52 1.82 -14.41
CA ARG A 36 9.64 2.10 -13.49
C ARG A 36 10.09 3.56 -13.54
N GLY A 37 10.02 4.22 -14.69
CA GLY A 37 10.35 5.64 -14.81
C GLY A 37 9.34 6.56 -14.11
N LEU A 38 8.05 6.19 -14.11
CA LEU A 38 7.00 6.92 -13.39
C LEU A 38 7.17 6.76 -11.88
N GLU A 39 7.41 5.54 -11.40
CA GLU A 39 7.68 5.24 -9.99
C GLU A 39 8.93 5.97 -9.50
N TYR A 40 10.00 5.95 -10.31
CA TYR A 40 11.25 6.66 -10.02
C TYR A 40 11.05 8.18 -9.98
N GLY A 41 10.15 8.73 -10.80
CA GLY A 41 9.77 10.13 -10.78
C GLY A 41 9.17 10.55 -9.43
N ILE A 42 8.30 9.72 -8.86
CA ILE A 42 7.73 9.97 -7.52
C ILE A 42 8.82 9.88 -6.44
N TYR A 43 9.63 8.81 -6.48
CA TYR A 43 10.70 8.60 -5.52
C TYR A 43 11.71 9.76 -5.52
N THR A 44 12.26 10.10 -6.67
CA THR A 44 13.31 11.16 -6.78
C THR A 44 12.78 12.56 -6.52
N SER A 45 11.48 12.77 -6.67
CA SER A 45 10.83 14.03 -6.29
C SER A 45 10.42 14.08 -4.81
N TYR A 46 10.77 13.05 -4.01
CA TYR A 46 10.31 12.93 -2.62
C TYR A 46 8.79 13.03 -2.47
N GLY A 47 8.06 12.39 -3.38
CA GLY A 47 6.60 12.39 -3.39
C GLY A 47 5.93 13.63 -3.98
N MET A 48 6.69 14.66 -4.40
CA MET A 48 6.08 15.89 -4.95
C MET A 48 5.30 15.68 -6.24
N LEU A 49 5.62 14.65 -7.00
CA LEU A 49 4.92 14.30 -8.24
C LEU A 49 3.81 13.25 -8.03
N LYS A 50 3.47 12.88 -6.78
CA LYS A 50 2.46 11.85 -6.53
C LYS A 50 1.10 12.20 -7.11
N ASP A 51 0.64 13.44 -6.96
CA ASP A 51 -0.67 13.89 -7.44
C ASP A 51 -0.79 13.85 -8.98
N GLU A 52 0.33 13.87 -9.69
CA GLU A 52 0.36 13.82 -11.15
C GLU A 52 0.54 12.40 -11.69
N LEU A 53 1.28 11.54 -10.97
CA LEU A 53 1.75 10.25 -11.47
C LEU A 53 1.13 9.03 -10.78
N ALA A 54 0.66 9.13 -9.52
CA ALA A 54 0.24 7.96 -8.76
C ALA A 54 -0.96 7.23 -9.38
N GLU A 55 -1.91 7.95 -9.98
CA GLU A 55 -3.06 7.36 -10.69
C GLU A 55 -2.67 6.57 -11.96
N LEU A 56 -1.43 6.77 -12.46
CA LEU A 56 -0.89 6.07 -13.62
C LEU A 56 -0.15 4.78 -13.25
N LEU A 57 0.08 4.52 -11.97
CA LEU A 57 0.83 3.35 -11.53
C LEU A 57 -0.03 2.10 -11.53
N LEU A 58 0.58 0.98 -11.92
CA LEU A 58 -0.03 -0.34 -11.89
C LEU A 58 0.73 -1.26 -10.96
N PHE A 59 0.00 -1.95 -10.09
CA PHE A 59 0.53 -2.95 -9.19
C PHE A 59 -0.28 -4.23 -9.30
N TYR A 60 0.32 -5.37 -9.02
CA TYR A 60 -0.39 -6.65 -9.08
C TYR A 60 -1.22 -6.85 -7.82
N SER A 61 -2.55 -6.97 -7.97
CA SER A 61 -3.46 -7.32 -6.90
C SER A 61 -3.43 -8.82 -6.62
N ALA A 62 -3.19 -9.20 -5.37
CA ALA A 62 -3.22 -10.60 -4.95
C ALA A 62 -4.64 -11.19 -4.99
N LYS A 63 -5.66 -10.38 -4.69
CA LYS A 63 -7.07 -10.74 -4.68
C LYS A 63 -7.62 -10.86 -6.10
N GLU A 64 -7.42 -9.85 -6.93
CA GLU A 64 -7.93 -9.79 -8.29
C GLU A 64 -7.09 -10.59 -9.31
N GLN A 65 -5.85 -10.97 -8.95
CA GLN A 65 -4.88 -11.68 -9.78
C GLN A 65 -4.60 -10.99 -11.13
N LYS A 66 -4.57 -9.66 -11.11
CA LYS A 66 -4.29 -8.80 -12.26
C LYS A 66 -3.62 -7.52 -11.84
N LEU A 67 -3.12 -6.75 -12.80
CA LEU A 67 -2.66 -5.38 -12.56
C LEU A 67 -3.85 -4.46 -12.28
N VAL A 68 -3.74 -3.66 -11.24
CA VAL A 68 -4.73 -2.65 -10.83
C VAL A 68 -4.05 -1.31 -10.58
N THR A 69 -4.80 -0.23 -10.74
CA THR A 69 -4.38 1.09 -10.26
C THR A 69 -4.68 1.22 -8.75
N LEU A 70 -4.13 2.25 -8.12
CA LEU A 70 -4.47 2.56 -6.74
C LEU A 70 -5.95 3.00 -6.59
N ASP A 71 -6.52 3.65 -7.61
CA ASP A 71 -7.95 3.99 -7.63
C ASP A 71 -8.82 2.73 -7.68
N GLU A 72 -8.50 1.78 -8.57
CA GLU A 72 -9.20 0.49 -8.65
C GLU A 72 -9.11 -0.30 -7.34
N TYR A 73 -7.97 -0.20 -6.64
CA TYR A 73 -7.83 -0.78 -5.30
C TYR A 73 -8.78 -0.12 -4.30
N LEU A 74 -8.82 1.21 -4.25
CA LEU A 74 -9.71 1.95 -3.35
C LEU A 74 -11.19 1.68 -3.62
N GLU A 75 -11.60 1.52 -4.89
CA GLU A 75 -12.97 1.20 -5.27
C GLU A 75 -13.45 -0.15 -4.72
N THR A 76 -12.54 -1.12 -4.60
CA THR A 76 -12.84 -2.47 -4.10
C THR A 76 -12.50 -2.65 -2.61
N MET A 77 -11.97 -1.62 -1.97
CA MET A 77 -11.52 -1.63 -0.59
C MET A 77 -12.71 -1.69 0.37
N PRO A 78 -12.78 -2.66 1.31
CA PRO A 78 -13.79 -2.70 2.35
C PRO A 78 -13.78 -1.44 3.23
N ALA A 79 -14.97 -1.05 3.72
CA ALA A 79 -15.11 0.19 4.51
C ALA A 79 -14.37 0.18 5.85
N ASP A 80 -14.15 -0.99 6.42
CA ASP A 80 -13.40 -1.21 7.67
C ASP A 80 -11.88 -1.26 7.46
N GLN A 81 -11.41 -1.37 6.22
CA GLN A 81 -9.99 -1.37 5.89
C GLN A 81 -9.41 0.05 6.00
N LYS A 82 -8.36 0.22 6.80
CA LYS A 82 -7.76 1.53 7.11
C LYS A 82 -6.60 1.90 6.18
N SER A 83 -5.88 0.92 5.64
CA SER A 83 -4.66 1.13 4.87
C SER A 83 -4.67 0.37 3.55
N ILE A 84 -3.92 0.85 2.57
CA ILE A 84 -3.57 0.12 1.36
C ILE A 84 -2.40 -0.80 1.70
N TYR A 85 -2.60 -2.10 1.61
CA TYR A 85 -1.58 -3.08 1.97
C TYR A 85 -0.75 -3.48 0.76
N TYR A 86 0.57 -3.59 0.96
CA TYR A 86 1.48 -4.11 -0.05
C TYR A 86 2.52 -5.05 0.55
N ALA A 87 3.04 -5.94 -0.29
CA ALA A 87 4.17 -6.81 0.01
C ALA A 87 5.24 -6.62 -1.07
N ALA A 88 6.50 -6.48 -0.67
CA ALA A 88 7.63 -6.33 -1.58
C ALA A 88 8.53 -7.56 -1.56
N GLY A 89 9.03 -7.99 -2.73
CA GLY A 89 9.92 -9.12 -2.86
C GLY A 89 10.19 -9.55 -4.30
N ASP A 90 10.88 -10.68 -4.48
CA ASP A 90 11.47 -11.08 -5.75
C ASP A 90 10.46 -11.55 -6.82
N SER A 91 9.31 -12.09 -6.41
CA SER A 91 8.32 -12.62 -7.36
C SER A 91 6.91 -12.68 -6.79
N ILE A 92 5.93 -12.49 -7.68
CA ILE A 92 4.50 -12.58 -7.35
C ILE A 92 4.16 -13.93 -6.70
N ASP A 93 4.66 -15.05 -7.25
CA ASP A 93 4.38 -16.40 -6.75
C ASP A 93 4.87 -16.63 -5.31
N ARG A 94 6.00 -16.02 -4.93
CA ARG A 94 6.52 -16.10 -3.56
C ARG A 94 5.72 -15.22 -2.63
N LEU A 95 5.47 -13.98 -3.03
CA LEU A 95 4.71 -13.01 -2.24
C LEU A 95 3.29 -13.52 -1.96
N ALA A 96 2.60 -14.06 -2.97
CA ALA A 96 1.25 -14.62 -2.82
C ALA A 96 1.16 -15.81 -1.84
N LYS A 97 2.29 -16.48 -1.57
CA LYS A 97 2.36 -17.62 -0.62
C LYS A 97 2.75 -17.21 0.80
N LEU A 98 3.08 -15.95 1.04
CA LEU A 98 3.43 -15.48 2.37
C LEU A 98 2.24 -15.66 3.33
N PRO A 99 2.45 -16.24 4.53
CA PRO A 99 1.38 -16.40 5.52
C PRO A 99 0.67 -15.09 5.83
N ILE A 100 1.40 -14.00 5.94
CA ILE A 100 0.84 -12.68 6.24
C ILE A 100 -0.06 -12.16 5.10
N VAL A 101 0.31 -12.37 3.84
CA VAL A 101 -0.53 -12.03 2.68
C VAL A 101 -1.84 -12.83 2.72
N ASN A 102 -1.75 -14.15 3.00
CA ASN A 102 -2.94 -15.00 3.13
C ASN A 102 -3.83 -14.58 4.30
N THR A 103 -3.25 -14.12 5.41
CA THR A 103 -4.00 -13.57 6.55
C THR A 103 -4.79 -12.33 6.15
N VAL A 104 -4.17 -11.40 5.41
CA VAL A 104 -4.82 -10.18 4.92
C VAL A 104 -5.97 -10.53 3.96
N LEU A 105 -5.70 -11.42 2.99
CA LEU A 105 -6.71 -11.90 2.03
C LEU A 105 -7.86 -12.63 2.74
N GLY A 106 -7.57 -13.41 3.78
CA GLY A 106 -8.57 -14.12 4.60
C GLY A 106 -9.53 -13.19 5.32
N ARG A 107 -9.15 -11.95 5.57
CA ARG A 107 -10.02 -10.88 6.09
C ARG A 107 -10.86 -10.16 5.02
N GLY A 108 -10.70 -10.56 3.77
CA GLY A 108 -11.39 -9.93 2.63
C GLY A 108 -10.69 -8.70 2.07
N TYR A 109 -9.54 -8.32 2.63
CA TYR A 109 -8.71 -7.21 2.14
C TYR A 109 -7.86 -7.65 0.95
N ASP A 110 -7.30 -6.69 0.21
CA ASP A 110 -6.37 -6.97 -0.88
C ASP A 110 -4.94 -6.59 -0.50
N VAL A 111 -3.96 -7.16 -1.21
CA VAL A 111 -2.53 -6.85 -1.05
C VAL A 111 -1.92 -6.62 -2.43
N LEU A 112 -1.25 -5.50 -2.61
CA LEU A 112 -0.47 -5.20 -3.81
C LEU A 112 0.88 -5.92 -3.74
N LEU A 113 1.19 -6.74 -4.74
CA LEU A 113 2.46 -7.49 -4.80
C LEU A 113 3.46 -6.71 -5.65
N CYS A 114 4.49 -6.20 -5.00
CA CYS A 114 5.50 -5.32 -5.53
C CYS A 114 6.78 -6.11 -5.82
N THR A 115 7.20 -6.18 -7.07
CA THR A 115 8.36 -6.98 -7.48
C THR A 115 9.49 -6.18 -8.10
N LYS A 116 9.31 -4.88 -8.27
CA LYS A 116 10.37 -3.99 -8.75
C LYS A 116 11.05 -3.32 -7.55
N ASP A 117 12.35 -3.12 -7.65
CA ASP A 117 13.18 -2.50 -6.60
C ASP A 117 12.65 -1.12 -6.17
N VAL A 118 12.04 -0.39 -7.12
CA VAL A 118 11.55 0.98 -6.91
C VAL A 118 10.16 1.03 -6.28
N ASP A 119 9.37 -0.05 -6.35
CA ASP A 119 7.98 -0.07 -5.85
C ASP A 119 7.91 0.37 -4.39
N GLU A 120 8.73 -0.25 -3.53
CA GLU A 120 8.73 0.05 -2.10
C GLU A 120 9.19 1.49 -1.80
N PHE A 121 10.23 1.96 -2.48
CA PHE A 121 10.71 3.35 -2.33
C PHE A 121 9.67 4.36 -2.83
N CYS A 122 8.94 4.02 -3.89
CA CYS A 122 7.84 4.83 -4.40
C CYS A 122 6.73 4.94 -3.34
N PHE A 123 6.31 3.83 -2.75
CA PHE A 123 5.29 3.81 -1.71
C PHE A 123 5.72 4.55 -0.44
N GLN A 124 6.96 4.36 0.00
CA GLN A 124 7.51 5.11 1.13
C GLN A 124 7.55 6.63 0.87
N SER A 125 7.84 7.04 -0.37
CA SER A 125 7.84 8.45 -0.76
C SER A 125 6.44 9.05 -0.88
N MET A 126 5.44 8.25 -1.28
CA MET A 126 4.05 8.68 -1.34
C MET A 126 3.39 8.74 0.04
N MET A 127 3.73 7.81 0.94
CA MET A 127 3.19 7.61 2.29
C MET A 127 1.70 7.26 2.33
N ASN A 128 0.87 7.93 1.55
CA ASN A 128 -0.57 7.74 1.48
C ASN A 128 -1.11 7.99 0.06
N TYR A 129 -2.31 7.48 -0.21
CA TYR A 129 -3.02 7.70 -1.47
C TYR A 129 -4.53 7.75 -1.25
N GLY A 130 -5.23 8.57 -2.03
CA GLY A 130 -6.68 8.70 -2.03
C GLY A 130 -7.14 10.16 -2.04
N PRO A 131 -8.45 10.38 -2.04
CA PRO A 131 -9.03 11.72 -2.07
C PRO A 131 -8.74 12.49 -0.78
N GLU A 132 -8.85 13.81 -0.87
CA GLU A 132 -8.89 14.66 0.31
C GLU A 132 -10.05 14.25 1.23
N PRO A 133 -9.90 14.38 2.57
CA PRO A 133 -10.95 14.00 3.50
C PRO A 133 -12.22 14.85 3.28
N GLU A 134 -13.36 14.19 3.37
CA GLU A 134 -14.64 14.89 3.38
C GLU A 134 -14.77 15.74 4.67
N LYS A 135 -15.46 16.86 4.56
CA LYS A 135 -15.67 17.77 5.69
C LYS A 135 -17.12 17.75 6.14
N ASP A 136 -17.33 17.74 7.43
CA ASP A 136 -18.65 17.91 8.03
C ASP A 136 -19.17 19.35 7.86
N ALA A 137 -20.41 19.58 8.29
CA ALA A 137 -21.03 20.91 8.22
C ALA A 137 -20.28 22.00 9.02
N GLY A 138 -19.39 21.60 9.92
CA GLY A 138 -18.54 22.49 10.72
C GLY A 138 -17.15 22.70 10.11
N GLY A 139 -16.84 22.07 8.94
CA GLY A 139 -15.55 22.14 8.26
C GLY A 139 -14.47 21.23 8.86
N LYS A 140 -14.82 20.29 9.74
CA LYS A 140 -13.92 19.29 10.32
C LYS A 140 -13.87 18.06 9.42
N ASP A 141 -12.68 17.49 9.25
CA ASP A 141 -12.49 16.30 8.46
C ASP A 141 -13.26 15.11 9.05
N ILE A 142 -13.96 14.37 8.20
CA ILE A 142 -14.70 13.16 8.57
C ILE A 142 -13.70 12.00 8.61
N GLU A 143 -13.58 11.37 9.76
CA GLU A 143 -12.67 10.25 9.97
C GLU A 143 -12.96 9.10 8.99
N GLY A 144 -11.91 8.55 8.39
CA GLY A 144 -12.00 7.43 7.45
C GLY A 144 -12.26 7.80 5.99
N THR A 145 -12.56 9.07 5.67
CA THR A 145 -12.82 9.51 4.28
C THR A 145 -11.58 10.02 3.55
N GLY A 146 -10.49 10.29 4.27
CA GLY A 146 -9.24 10.82 3.71
C GLY A 146 -8.33 9.77 3.07
N PRO A 147 -7.15 10.22 2.63
CA PRO A 147 -6.15 9.35 2.02
C PRO A 147 -5.78 8.18 2.93
N LYS A 148 -5.56 7.01 2.34
CA LYS A 148 -5.19 5.79 3.05
C LYS A 148 -3.68 5.62 3.08
N GLU A 149 -3.14 5.23 4.22
CA GLU A 149 -1.72 4.93 4.37
C GLU A 149 -1.31 3.72 3.51
N LEU A 150 -0.14 3.80 2.87
CA LEU A 150 0.50 2.70 2.15
C LEU A 150 1.34 1.89 3.14
N LYS A 151 0.90 0.68 3.48
CA LYS A 151 1.48 -0.12 4.57
C LYS A 151 2.05 -1.45 4.09
N ASN A 152 3.35 -1.67 4.36
CA ASN A 152 3.98 -2.95 4.07
C ASN A 152 3.49 -4.02 5.06
N VAL A 153 2.95 -5.12 4.55
CA VAL A 153 2.47 -6.21 5.41
C VAL A 153 3.57 -6.90 6.22
N ALA A 154 4.83 -6.76 5.81
CA ALA A 154 5.97 -7.29 6.54
C ALA A 154 6.41 -6.43 7.74
N SER A 155 5.89 -5.20 7.88
CA SER A 155 6.29 -4.28 8.96
C SER A 155 5.83 -4.71 10.36
N GLY A 156 4.99 -5.73 10.48
CA GLY A 156 4.55 -6.30 11.75
C GLY A 156 3.50 -5.47 12.51
N ASP A 157 3.29 -4.22 12.10
CA ASP A 157 2.35 -3.28 12.71
C ASP A 157 1.07 -3.18 11.87
N LEU A 158 0.44 -4.32 11.67
CA LEU A 158 -0.82 -4.38 10.96
C LEU A 158 -1.96 -4.24 11.97
N ASP A 159 -2.66 -3.11 11.93
CA ASP A 159 -3.85 -2.82 12.73
C ASP A 159 -5.05 -3.73 12.35
N PHE A 160 -4.80 -5.04 12.32
CA PHE A 160 -5.84 -6.03 12.01
C PHE A 160 -6.64 -6.46 13.22
N ALA A 161 -6.10 -6.29 14.41
CA ALA A 161 -6.76 -6.75 15.61
C ALA A 161 -8.03 -5.92 15.85
N THR A 162 -9.18 -6.58 15.78
CA THR A 162 -10.41 -6.03 16.33
C THR A 162 -10.19 -5.74 17.82
N GLU A 163 -11.02 -4.86 18.40
CA GLU A 163 -10.95 -4.58 19.85
C GLU A 163 -11.10 -5.87 20.70
N ASP A 164 -11.86 -6.84 20.19
CA ASP A 164 -12.03 -8.13 20.86
C ASP A 164 -10.78 -9.02 20.71
N GLU A 165 -10.15 -9.07 19.52
CA GLU A 165 -8.87 -9.77 19.32
C GLU A 165 -7.72 -9.14 20.12
N LYS A 166 -7.72 -7.81 20.28
CA LYS A 166 -6.75 -7.11 21.16
C LYS A 166 -6.95 -7.52 22.60
N LYS A 167 -8.20 -7.56 23.08
CA LYS A 167 -8.51 -8.00 24.43
C LYS A 167 -8.18 -9.47 24.69
N GLU A 168 -8.43 -10.33 23.70
CA GLU A 168 -8.03 -11.76 23.79
C GLU A 168 -6.51 -11.91 23.81
N ALA A 169 -5.78 -11.14 22.98
CA ALA A 169 -4.32 -11.13 23.00
C ALA A 169 -3.76 -10.61 24.32
N GLU A 170 -4.29 -9.50 24.85
CA GLU A 170 -3.92 -8.98 26.17
C GLU A 170 -4.25 -9.95 27.32
N ALA A 171 -5.37 -10.65 27.23
CA ALA A 171 -5.73 -11.67 28.19
C ALA A 171 -4.77 -12.88 28.12
N ALA A 172 -4.45 -13.33 26.89
CA ALA A 172 -3.49 -14.40 26.68
C ALA A 172 -2.06 -14.02 27.13
N GLU A 173 -1.66 -12.75 26.93
CA GLU A 173 -0.38 -12.24 27.41
C GLU A 173 -0.31 -12.26 28.93
N LYS A 174 -1.38 -11.83 29.64
CA LYS A 174 -1.48 -11.90 31.08
C LYS A 174 -1.50 -13.33 31.64
N ASP A 175 -2.24 -14.22 30.99
CA ASP A 175 -2.30 -15.63 31.40
C ASP A 175 -0.94 -16.35 31.22
N ASN A 176 -0.12 -15.87 30.28
CA ASN A 176 1.21 -16.42 30.02
C ASN A 176 2.37 -15.57 30.57
N GLU A 177 2.10 -14.54 31.36
CA GLU A 177 3.09 -13.59 31.87
C GLU A 177 4.27 -14.32 32.57
N ALA A 178 3.97 -15.31 33.41
CA ALA A 178 4.97 -16.10 34.09
C ALA A 178 5.86 -16.93 33.12
N LEU A 179 5.29 -17.40 32.00
CA LEU A 179 6.01 -18.13 30.96
C LEU A 179 6.90 -17.18 30.15
N LEU A 180 6.37 -16.01 29.81
CA LEU A 180 7.09 -14.97 29.07
C LEU A 180 8.27 -14.42 29.89
N GLU A 181 8.09 -14.22 31.20
CA GLU A 181 9.17 -13.82 32.12
C GLU A 181 10.26 -14.91 32.21
N ALA A 182 9.87 -16.16 32.36
CA ALA A 182 10.82 -17.27 32.40
C ALA A 182 11.61 -17.42 31.07
N MET A 183 10.94 -17.21 29.93
CA MET A 183 11.60 -17.20 28.62
C MET A 183 12.57 -16.03 28.48
N LYS A 184 12.19 -14.85 28.94
CA LYS A 184 13.03 -13.64 28.92
C LYS A 184 14.27 -13.80 29.80
N GLU A 185 14.09 -14.37 31.00
CA GLU A 185 15.18 -14.65 31.93
C GLU A 185 16.17 -15.69 31.36
N HIS A 186 15.66 -16.70 30.63
CA HIS A 186 16.48 -17.76 30.05
C HIS A 186 17.20 -17.35 28.77
N LEU A 187 16.61 -16.48 27.95
CA LEU A 187 17.15 -16.00 26.68
C LEU A 187 18.01 -14.73 26.82
N GLY A 188 17.86 -14.01 27.93
CA GLY A 188 18.68 -12.84 28.27
C GLY A 188 18.73 -11.78 27.16
N ASP A 189 19.90 -11.24 26.93
CA ASP A 189 20.15 -10.18 25.92
C ASP A 189 20.06 -10.66 24.46
N ALA A 190 19.77 -11.95 24.20
CA ALA A 190 19.62 -12.48 22.85
C ALA A 190 18.32 -12.01 22.16
N ILE A 191 17.37 -11.48 22.92
CA ILE A 191 16.09 -10.99 22.38
C ILE A 191 15.74 -9.64 23.01
N THR A 192 15.18 -8.75 22.21
CA THR A 192 14.72 -7.43 22.64
C THR A 192 13.25 -7.39 23.05
N LYS A 193 12.45 -8.38 22.63
CA LYS A 193 11.03 -8.53 22.98
C LYS A 193 10.64 -10.00 22.90
N VAL A 194 9.85 -10.48 23.84
CA VAL A 194 9.16 -11.78 23.81
C VAL A 194 7.69 -11.54 23.52
#